data_f49fcea99612c59327925b85f32730d0
#
_entry.id   f49fcea99612c59327925b85f32730d0
#
_cell.length_a   1.000
_cell.length_b   1.000
_cell.length_c   1.000
_cell.angle_alpha   90.00
_cell.angle_beta   90.00
_cell.angle_gamma   90.00
#
_symmetry.space_group_name_H-M   'P 1'
#
loop_
_entity.id
_entity.type
_entity.pdbx_description
1 polymer ?
#
loop_
_entity_poly.entity_id
_entity_poly.type
_entity_poly.pdbx_seq_one_letter_code
_entity_poly.pdbx_strand_id
1 'polypeptide(L)'
;VRIAYVGDFLNHGKSLQTIGTSIVFLLSTFENIDKIDVYCPTKDGNEDTSFQPNKVSLHESYRYDDPVSIFSLRKIPFCGYDIVIFNLLPTGFGRSSISNMTGLLVPLYARYIKRCKNIRVIYHNSAYTNDIEKLGYNSYYDKIRAFVLKFVEKIIFKSMPTFFFLELYKRRIDDAIGKNQVKVLNGRYIDAVPTIFLNNAQDKEFISRTMNKNPIVLLHGSWGPQKNLELGLKTLRKLKENGFNFFVIVSGGINHHFPEYEKEFYNILNKYKDVVGGYLGRVPEKGIMELFLRSDLILLPYNTPGGLSGVLEQAIFFEVPTVAIDFPEYREQAQEKNFITLCRPDMFYEEVYKALKNSILRDRIEVRNKVAETKHNLLILLGGK
;
A
#
# COMPACT_ATOMS: atom_id res chain seq x y z
N VAL A 1 -16.30 -4.14 -23.01
CA VAL A 1 -16.68 -3.57 -21.71
C VAL A 1 -15.93 -2.26 -21.48
N ARG A 2 -16.66 -1.19 -21.15
CA ARG A 2 -16.11 0.11 -20.79
C ARG A 2 -16.11 0.28 -19.26
N ILE A 3 -14.95 0.63 -18.70
CA ILE A 3 -14.77 0.76 -17.26
C ILE A 3 -14.45 2.22 -16.91
N ALA A 4 -15.12 2.75 -15.87
CA ALA A 4 -14.64 3.93 -15.15
C ALA A 4 -13.91 3.47 -13.88
N TYR A 5 -12.68 3.89 -13.71
CA TYR A 5 -11.91 3.68 -12.48
C TYR A 5 -11.69 5.03 -11.79
N VAL A 6 -12.05 5.11 -10.52
CA VAL A 6 -11.90 6.32 -9.70
C VAL A 6 -11.00 6.02 -8.51
N GLY A 7 -9.87 6.69 -8.43
CA GLY A 7 -8.90 6.49 -7.35
C GLY A 7 -7.49 6.85 -7.73
N ASP A 8 -6.57 6.61 -6.84
CA ASP A 8 -5.16 6.89 -7.04
C ASP A 8 -4.59 6.02 -8.17
N PHE A 9 -3.84 6.64 -9.07
CA PHE A 9 -3.20 6.02 -10.22
C PHE A 9 -1.93 6.79 -10.60
N LEU A 10 -0.85 6.09 -10.86
CA LEU A 10 0.49 6.58 -11.25
C LEU A 10 1.00 7.87 -10.56
N ASN A 11 2.21 7.79 -10.01
CA ASN A 11 3.16 8.91 -9.84
C ASN A 11 3.16 9.76 -8.56
N HIS A 12 2.60 9.32 -7.41
CA HIS A 12 2.81 10.10 -6.17
C HIS A 12 3.55 9.34 -5.05
N GLY A 13 4.19 8.19 -5.35
CA GLY A 13 4.99 7.42 -4.38
C GLY A 13 4.20 6.95 -3.15
N LYS A 14 2.91 6.68 -3.30
CA LYS A 14 2.02 6.15 -2.24
C LYS A 14 1.65 4.70 -2.57
N SER A 15 1.68 3.81 -1.59
CA SER A 15 1.33 2.39 -1.76
C SER A 15 -0.05 2.15 -2.40
N LEU A 16 -1.00 3.05 -2.17
CA LEU A 16 -2.34 2.98 -2.76
C LEU A 16 -2.30 3.12 -4.28
N GLN A 17 -1.40 3.94 -4.80
CA GLN A 17 -1.23 4.16 -6.24
C GLN A 17 -0.66 2.94 -6.93
N THR A 18 0.29 2.27 -6.30
CA THR A 18 0.87 1.02 -6.80
C THR A 18 -0.22 -0.04 -6.99
N ILE A 19 -1.10 -0.21 -6.00
CA ILE A 19 -2.23 -1.14 -6.11
C ILE A 19 -3.21 -0.71 -7.20
N GLY A 20 -3.57 0.56 -7.25
CA GLY A 20 -4.49 1.10 -8.26
C GLY A 20 -3.94 0.92 -9.68
N THR A 21 -2.67 1.21 -9.89
CA THR A 21 -1.97 1.03 -11.15
C THR A 21 -1.94 -0.45 -11.56
N SER A 22 -1.64 -1.35 -10.62
CA SER A 22 -1.66 -2.80 -10.87
C SER A 22 -3.03 -3.29 -11.32
N ILE A 23 -4.09 -2.87 -10.63
CA ILE A 23 -5.46 -3.26 -10.96
C ILE A 23 -5.83 -2.79 -12.37
N VAL A 24 -5.59 -1.51 -12.69
CA VAL A 24 -5.91 -0.95 -14.01
C VAL A 24 -5.09 -1.62 -15.11
N PHE A 25 -3.79 -1.86 -14.86
CA PHE A 25 -2.96 -2.58 -15.80
C PHE A 25 -3.49 -3.98 -16.08
N LEU A 26 -3.76 -4.77 -15.05
CA LEU A 26 -4.29 -6.12 -15.20
C LEU A 26 -5.65 -6.12 -15.90
N LEU A 27 -6.53 -5.19 -15.56
CA LEU A 27 -7.81 -5.03 -16.26
C LEU A 27 -7.61 -4.73 -17.76
N SER A 28 -6.62 -3.91 -18.12
CA SER A 28 -6.33 -3.58 -19.53
C SER A 28 -5.88 -4.77 -20.37
N THR A 29 -5.40 -5.85 -19.73
CA THR A 29 -4.98 -7.08 -20.40
C THR A 29 -6.13 -8.03 -20.75
N PHE A 30 -7.35 -7.78 -20.28
CA PHE A 30 -8.51 -8.59 -20.66
C PHE A 30 -9.00 -8.21 -22.07
N GLU A 31 -9.28 -9.22 -22.89
CA GLU A 31 -9.71 -9.01 -24.29
C GLU A 31 -11.07 -8.33 -24.37
N ASN A 32 -11.99 -8.69 -23.49
CA ASN A 32 -13.36 -8.15 -23.44
C ASN A 32 -13.46 -6.74 -22.85
N ILE A 33 -12.35 -6.12 -22.45
CA ILE A 33 -12.29 -4.73 -22.03
C ILE A 33 -11.84 -3.87 -23.22
N ASP A 34 -12.70 -2.95 -23.63
CA ASP A 34 -12.46 -2.05 -24.75
C ASP A 34 -11.74 -0.79 -24.29
N LYS A 35 -12.15 -0.25 -23.15
CA LYS A 35 -11.63 1.02 -22.63
C LYS A 35 -11.74 1.12 -21.11
N ILE A 36 -10.72 1.74 -20.51
CA ILE A 36 -10.68 2.10 -19.08
C ILE A 36 -10.42 3.62 -19.00
N ASP A 37 -11.41 4.37 -18.55
CA ASP A 37 -11.24 5.77 -18.19
C ASP A 37 -10.89 5.88 -16.70
N VAL A 38 -9.68 6.38 -16.39
CA VAL A 38 -9.16 6.52 -15.05
C VAL A 38 -9.30 7.95 -14.58
N TYR A 39 -10.08 8.17 -13.55
CA TYR A 39 -10.30 9.46 -12.91
C TYR A 39 -9.43 9.53 -11.65
N CYS A 40 -8.31 10.23 -11.76
CA CYS A 40 -7.28 10.31 -10.74
C CYS A 40 -7.05 11.76 -10.25
N PRO A 41 -6.30 11.95 -9.16
CA PRO A 41 -5.90 13.29 -8.71
C PRO A 41 -5.05 14.01 -9.77
N THR A 42 -5.12 15.35 -9.77
CA THR A 42 -4.19 16.17 -10.54
C THR A 42 -2.77 16.01 -10.02
N LYS A 43 -1.81 16.05 -10.93
CA LYS A 43 -0.38 15.88 -10.61
C LYS A 43 0.19 17.14 -9.97
N ASP A 44 1.07 16.92 -9.01
CA ASP A 44 1.97 17.96 -8.48
C ASP A 44 3.35 17.77 -9.13
N GLY A 45 3.58 18.39 -10.30
CA GLY A 45 4.90 18.40 -10.97
C GLY A 45 5.04 17.55 -12.25
N ASN A 46 6.26 17.57 -12.82
CA ASN A 46 6.64 16.85 -14.05
C ASN A 46 6.92 15.38 -13.79
N GLU A 47 5.91 14.57 -13.57
CA GLU A 47 6.10 13.15 -13.38
C GLU A 47 5.93 12.36 -14.69
N ASP A 48 6.77 11.34 -14.85
CA ASP A 48 6.84 10.50 -16.05
C ASP A 48 5.54 9.71 -16.26
N THR A 49 4.79 10.07 -17.30
CA THR A 49 3.56 9.37 -17.73
C THR A 49 3.82 8.34 -18.81
N SER A 50 5.07 7.94 -19.03
CA SER A 50 5.47 7.07 -20.15
C SER A 50 4.79 5.70 -20.14
N PHE A 51 4.16 5.30 -19.03
CA PHE A 51 3.44 4.04 -18.94
C PHE A 51 1.91 4.25 -18.98
N GLN A 52 1.34 4.18 -20.17
CA GLN A 52 -0.11 4.16 -20.37
C GLN A 52 -0.48 3.01 -21.32
N PRO A 53 -1.19 1.96 -20.84
CA PRO A 53 -1.69 0.91 -21.72
C PRO A 53 -2.65 1.48 -22.79
N ASN A 54 -2.64 0.93 -23.99
CA ASN A 54 -3.44 1.42 -25.13
C ASN A 54 -4.94 1.57 -24.85
N LYS A 55 -5.48 0.78 -23.90
CA LYS A 55 -6.91 0.83 -23.53
C LYS A 55 -7.23 1.83 -22.41
N VAL A 56 -6.23 2.51 -21.84
CA VAL A 56 -6.37 3.38 -20.66
C VAL A 56 -6.34 4.85 -21.07
N SER A 57 -7.32 5.61 -20.63
CA SER A 57 -7.36 7.07 -20.74
C SER A 57 -7.33 7.71 -19.36
N LEU A 58 -6.39 8.63 -19.11
CA LEU A 58 -6.25 9.31 -17.84
C LEU A 58 -6.99 10.63 -17.84
N HIS A 59 -7.75 10.88 -16.77
CA HIS A 59 -8.48 12.11 -16.51
C HIS A 59 -8.08 12.64 -15.14
N GLU A 60 -7.25 13.69 -15.11
CA GLU A 60 -6.97 14.44 -13.89
C GLU A 60 -8.21 15.19 -13.45
N SER A 61 -8.87 14.72 -12.38
CA SER A 61 -10.27 15.07 -12.13
C SER A 61 -10.51 15.73 -10.79
N TYR A 62 -9.57 15.66 -9.86
CA TYR A 62 -9.69 16.29 -8.55
C TYR A 62 -8.34 16.61 -7.93
N ARG A 63 -8.33 17.47 -6.91
CA ARG A 63 -7.15 17.79 -6.09
C ARG A 63 -7.29 17.22 -4.71
N TYR A 64 -6.18 16.75 -4.16
CA TYR A 64 -6.14 16.38 -2.75
C TYR A 64 -6.46 17.58 -1.86
N ASP A 65 -7.10 17.33 -0.72
CA ASP A 65 -7.51 18.34 0.28
C ASP A 65 -8.44 19.46 -0.24
N ASP A 66 -8.98 19.30 -1.45
CA ASP A 66 -9.99 20.22 -2.03
C ASP A 66 -11.36 19.51 -2.14
N PRO A 67 -12.25 19.68 -1.13
CA PRO A 67 -13.54 19.00 -1.15
C PRO A 67 -14.43 19.42 -2.31
N VAL A 68 -14.29 20.64 -2.82
CA VAL A 68 -15.08 21.12 -3.98
C VAL A 68 -14.64 20.41 -5.25
N SER A 69 -13.32 20.31 -5.45
CA SER A 69 -12.74 19.57 -6.55
C SER A 69 -13.11 18.08 -6.48
N ILE A 70 -13.00 17.44 -5.32
CA ILE A 70 -13.39 16.05 -5.10
C ILE A 70 -14.88 15.85 -5.39
N PHE A 71 -15.74 16.76 -4.93
CA PHE A 71 -17.18 16.69 -5.18
C PHE A 71 -17.53 16.87 -6.67
N SER A 72 -16.64 17.49 -7.45
CA SER A 72 -16.82 17.61 -8.91
C SER A 72 -16.86 16.25 -9.63
N LEU A 73 -16.29 15.19 -9.05
CA LEU A 73 -16.38 13.81 -9.54
C LEU A 73 -17.83 13.35 -9.79
N ARG A 74 -18.81 13.93 -9.08
CA ARG A 74 -20.26 13.67 -9.32
C ARG A 74 -20.74 14.03 -10.73
N LYS A 75 -19.99 14.86 -11.46
CA LYS A 75 -20.30 15.26 -12.84
C LYS A 75 -19.97 14.18 -13.86
N ILE A 76 -19.13 13.21 -13.47
CA ILE A 76 -18.77 12.09 -14.36
C ILE A 76 -20.03 11.29 -14.71
N PRO A 77 -20.23 10.92 -15.98
CA PRO A 77 -21.39 10.15 -16.42
C PRO A 77 -21.24 8.66 -16.09
N PHE A 78 -21.14 8.32 -14.81
CA PHE A 78 -20.90 6.96 -14.33
C PHE A 78 -21.87 5.91 -14.89
N CYS A 79 -23.14 6.29 -15.11
CA CYS A 79 -24.14 5.37 -15.65
C CYS A 79 -23.93 5.01 -17.13
N GLY A 80 -23.03 5.69 -17.83
CA GLY A 80 -22.62 5.39 -19.20
C GLY A 80 -21.53 4.33 -19.33
N TYR A 81 -21.03 3.81 -18.19
CA TYR A 81 -20.05 2.73 -18.14
C TYR A 81 -20.70 1.40 -17.79
N ASP A 82 -20.15 0.32 -18.33
CA ASP A 82 -20.60 -1.03 -18.00
C ASP A 82 -20.22 -1.39 -16.54
N ILE A 83 -19.07 -0.90 -16.07
CA ILE A 83 -18.60 -1.08 -14.70
C ILE A 83 -17.95 0.22 -14.20
N VAL A 84 -18.25 0.59 -12.96
CA VAL A 84 -17.61 1.71 -12.25
C VAL A 84 -16.89 1.16 -11.03
N ILE A 85 -15.59 1.33 -10.96
CA ILE A 85 -14.75 0.87 -9.85
C ILE A 85 -14.29 2.09 -9.06
N PHE A 86 -14.66 2.17 -7.78
CA PHE A 86 -14.09 3.11 -6.82
C PHE A 86 -13.03 2.41 -6.00
N ASN A 87 -11.79 2.87 -6.08
CA ASN A 87 -10.69 2.40 -5.25
C ASN A 87 -10.50 3.36 -4.07
N LEU A 88 -11.01 2.97 -2.90
CA LEU A 88 -11.18 3.84 -1.76
C LEU A 88 -10.27 3.50 -0.58
N LEU A 89 -9.74 4.55 0.01
CA LEU A 89 -9.15 4.55 1.34
C LEU A 89 -9.85 5.67 2.14
N PRO A 90 -10.24 5.47 3.41
CA PRO A 90 -10.88 6.50 4.22
C PRO A 90 -10.08 7.81 4.36
N THR A 91 -8.77 7.75 4.14
CA THR A 91 -7.83 8.88 4.16
C THR A 91 -7.22 9.15 2.78
N GLY A 92 -7.83 8.66 1.71
CA GLY A 92 -7.26 8.68 0.34
C GLY A 92 -7.39 10.02 -0.36
N PHE A 93 -8.28 10.90 0.10
CA PHE A 93 -8.56 12.18 -0.56
C PHE A 93 -7.82 13.38 0.06
N GLY A 94 -6.86 13.13 0.94
CA GLY A 94 -6.02 14.16 1.56
C GLY A 94 -5.92 14.05 3.08
N ARG A 95 -5.48 15.16 3.72
CA ARG A 95 -5.34 15.26 5.19
C ARG A 95 -6.65 15.66 5.87
N SER A 96 -7.45 16.45 5.15
CA SER A 96 -8.71 17.00 5.66
C SER A 96 -9.77 15.91 5.81
N SER A 97 -10.42 15.89 6.99
CA SER A 97 -11.57 15.00 7.23
C SER A 97 -12.74 15.31 6.30
N ILE A 98 -12.93 16.57 5.92
CA ILE A 98 -13.99 17.00 5.00
C ILE A 98 -13.72 16.44 3.61
N SER A 99 -12.48 16.55 3.09
CA SER A 99 -12.09 16.02 1.80
C SER A 99 -12.28 14.51 1.72
N ASN A 100 -11.84 13.80 2.76
CA ASN A 100 -12.00 12.35 2.85
C ASN A 100 -13.47 11.93 2.88
N MET A 101 -14.29 12.61 3.69
CA MET A 101 -15.74 12.35 3.74
C MET A 101 -16.40 12.64 2.40
N THR A 102 -16.05 13.76 1.76
CA THR A 102 -16.56 14.12 0.42
C THR A 102 -16.27 13.02 -0.60
N GLY A 103 -15.04 12.50 -0.59
CA GLY A 103 -14.67 11.39 -1.48
C GLY A 103 -15.49 10.13 -1.27
N LEU A 104 -15.77 9.77 -0.01
CA LEU A 104 -16.61 8.62 0.34
C LEU A 104 -18.09 8.82 -0.04
N LEU A 105 -18.55 10.06 -0.15
CA LEU A 105 -19.93 10.35 -0.59
C LEU A 105 -20.13 10.23 -2.11
N VAL A 106 -19.06 10.31 -2.92
CA VAL A 106 -19.18 10.23 -4.40
C VAL A 106 -19.81 8.91 -4.87
N PRO A 107 -19.40 7.71 -4.43
CA PRO A 107 -20.04 6.46 -4.82
C PRO A 107 -21.50 6.37 -4.36
N LEU A 108 -21.84 6.94 -3.20
CA LEU A 108 -23.22 7.02 -2.72
C LEU A 108 -24.07 7.94 -3.60
N TYR A 109 -23.53 9.08 -4.00
CA TYR A 109 -24.18 9.97 -4.97
C TYR A 109 -24.43 9.25 -6.30
N ALA A 110 -23.42 8.56 -6.82
CA ALA A 110 -23.56 7.79 -8.05
C ALA A 110 -24.65 6.70 -7.91
N ARG A 111 -24.69 6.00 -6.78
CA ARG A 111 -25.64 4.91 -6.51
C ARG A 111 -27.07 5.41 -6.34
N TYR A 112 -27.28 6.39 -5.47
CA TYR A 112 -28.63 6.79 -5.06
C TYR A 112 -29.22 7.93 -5.88
N ILE A 113 -28.41 8.93 -6.24
CA ILE A 113 -28.89 10.10 -6.98
C ILE A 113 -28.85 9.83 -8.48
N LYS A 114 -27.74 9.30 -9.00
CA LYS A 114 -27.63 8.95 -10.43
C LYS A 114 -28.20 7.57 -10.76
N ARG A 115 -28.55 6.76 -9.75
CA ARG A 115 -29.11 5.41 -9.89
C ARG A 115 -28.25 4.43 -10.69
N CYS A 116 -26.93 4.61 -10.65
CA CYS A 116 -25.98 3.70 -11.29
C CYS A 116 -25.95 2.36 -10.55
N LYS A 117 -26.17 1.25 -11.26
CA LYS A 117 -26.27 -0.08 -10.68
C LYS A 117 -24.94 -0.84 -10.67
N ASN A 118 -24.06 -0.54 -11.63
CA ASN A 118 -22.85 -1.32 -11.90
C ASN A 118 -21.61 -0.78 -11.15
N ILE A 119 -21.81 -0.31 -9.91
CA ILE A 119 -20.73 0.19 -9.06
C ILE A 119 -20.10 -0.97 -8.30
N ARG A 120 -18.77 -0.95 -8.22
CA ARG A 120 -17.91 -1.82 -7.41
C ARG A 120 -17.01 -0.95 -6.57
N VAL A 121 -16.78 -1.32 -5.32
CA VAL A 121 -15.90 -0.58 -4.42
C VAL A 121 -14.77 -1.49 -3.97
N ILE A 122 -13.53 -1.08 -4.17
CA ILE A 122 -12.35 -1.70 -3.56
C ILE A 122 -12.01 -0.85 -2.34
N TYR A 123 -11.90 -1.48 -1.19
CA TYR A 123 -11.70 -0.79 0.07
C TYR A 123 -10.46 -1.33 0.79
N HIS A 124 -9.48 -0.48 1.05
CA HIS A 124 -8.20 -0.92 1.60
C HIS A 124 -8.23 -1.09 3.11
N ASN A 125 -8.83 -0.13 3.80
CA ASN A 125 -8.99 -0.10 5.26
C ASN A 125 -10.37 0.42 5.59
N SER A 126 -10.87 0.09 6.78
CA SER A 126 -12.15 0.57 7.28
C SER A 126 -12.05 0.96 8.75
N ALA A 127 -12.92 1.84 9.20
CA ALA A 127 -13.05 2.14 10.63
C ALA A 127 -13.53 0.92 11.46
N TYR A 128 -14.02 -0.12 10.80
CA TYR A 128 -14.33 -1.41 11.44
C TYR A 128 -13.11 -2.33 11.56
N THR A 129 -12.08 -2.11 10.75
CA THR A 129 -10.91 -3.00 10.70
C THR A 129 -9.72 -2.45 11.47
N ASN A 130 -9.65 -1.13 11.66
CA ASN A 130 -8.55 -0.46 12.33
C ASN A 130 -8.91 -0.09 13.77
N ASP A 131 -7.98 -0.32 14.67
CA ASP A 131 -8.00 0.24 16.01
C ASP A 131 -7.43 1.66 15.94
N ILE A 132 -8.32 2.64 15.91
CA ILE A 132 -7.94 4.06 15.75
C ILE A 132 -7.12 4.58 16.94
N GLU A 133 -7.32 4.02 18.14
CA GLU A 133 -6.57 4.41 19.34
C GLU A 133 -5.11 3.95 19.23
N LYS A 134 -4.88 2.72 18.74
CA LYS A 134 -3.52 2.21 18.47
C LYS A 134 -2.81 2.95 17.32
N LEU A 135 -3.58 3.58 16.43
CA LEU A 135 -3.03 4.43 15.38
C LEU A 135 -2.69 5.85 15.87
N GLY A 136 -2.93 6.17 17.14
CA GLY A 136 -2.62 7.46 17.74
C GLY A 136 -3.75 8.49 17.70
N TYR A 137 -4.96 8.11 17.27
CA TYR A 137 -6.12 8.99 17.18
C TYR A 137 -6.98 8.87 18.45
N ASN A 138 -6.66 9.65 19.49
CA ASN A 138 -7.26 9.52 20.82
C ASN A 138 -8.18 10.68 21.23
N SER A 139 -8.30 11.73 20.41
CA SER A 139 -9.11 12.90 20.73
C SER A 139 -10.61 12.59 20.65
N TYR A 140 -11.42 13.41 21.33
CA TYR A 140 -12.87 13.35 21.24
C TYR A 140 -13.37 13.51 19.78
N TYR A 141 -12.72 14.39 19.03
CA TYR A 141 -13.02 14.58 17.59
C TYR A 141 -12.72 13.32 16.76
N ASP A 142 -11.68 12.59 17.09
CA ASP A 142 -11.35 11.34 16.38
C ASP A 142 -12.42 10.27 16.62
N LYS A 143 -12.97 10.21 17.83
CA LYS A 143 -14.07 9.28 18.16
C LYS A 143 -15.35 9.62 17.40
N ILE A 144 -15.73 10.89 17.32
CA ILE A 144 -16.88 11.35 16.51
C ILE A 144 -16.63 11.04 15.04
N ARG A 145 -15.45 11.37 14.52
CA ARG A 145 -15.06 11.10 13.13
C ARG A 145 -15.16 9.63 12.81
N ALA A 146 -14.65 8.75 13.67
CA ALA A 146 -14.74 7.31 13.50
C ALA A 146 -16.19 6.80 13.51
N PHE A 147 -17.05 7.37 14.37
CA PHE A 147 -18.46 7.02 14.38
C PHE A 147 -19.16 7.40 13.07
N VAL A 148 -18.97 8.64 12.60
CA VAL A 148 -19.53 9.12 11.32
C VAL A 148 -18.99 8.27 10.16
N LEU A 149 -17.68 7.97 10.15
CA LEU A 149 -17.06 7.15 9.14
C LEU A 149 -17.68 5.76 9.11
N LYS A 150 -17.81 5.08 10.26
CA LYS A 150 -18.48 3.76 10.36
C LYS A 150 -19.91 3.81 9.81
N PHE A 151 -20.64 4.87 10.06
CA PHE A 151 -22.00 5.03 9.53
C PHE A 151 -22.01 5.10 7.99
N VAL A 152 -21.15 5.93 7.40
CA VAL A 152 -21.04 6.07 5.93
C VAL A 152 -20.56 4.77 5.30
N GLU A 153 -19.54 4.13 5.86
CA GLU A 153 -19.02 2.84 5.42
C GLU A 153 -20.12 1.75 5.45
N LYS A 154 -20.90 1.69 6.52
CA LYS A 154 -22.03 0.76 6.62
C LYS A 154 -23.02 0.91 5.47
N ILE A 155 -23.33 2.16 5.07
CA ILE A 155 -24.21 2.43 3.92
C ILE A 155 -23.55 1.93 2.63
N ILE A 156 -22.25 2.22 2.41
CA ILE A 156 -21.50 1.76 1.25
C ILE A 156 -21.54 0.23 1.16
N PHE A 157 -21.18 -0.47 2.25
CA PHE A 157 -21.08 -1.92 2.28
C PHE A 157 -22.43 -2.63 2.06
N LYS A 158 -23.53 -2.02 2.53
CA LYS A 158 -24.88 -2.56 2.31
C LYS A 158 -25.48 -2.26 0.95
N SER A 159 -25.00 -1.22 0.25
CA SER A 159 -25.64 -0.75 -0.99
C SER A 159 -24.88 -1.13 -2.26
N MET A 160 -23.60 -1.45 -2.16
CA MET A 160 -22.73 -1.74 -3.30
C MET A 160 -21.84 -2.94 -3.05
N PRO A 161 -21.55 -3.78 -4.06
CA PRO A 161 -20.53 -4.81 -3.96
C PRO A 161 -19.18 -4.18 -3.55
N THR A 162 -18.71 -4.50 -2.35
CA THR A 162 -17.48 -3.99 -1.77
C THR A 162 -16.49 -5.12 -1.54
N PHE A 163 -15.24 -4.87 -1.88
CA PHE A 163 -14.16 -5.85 -1.88
C PHE A 163 -13.02 -5.37 -1.00
N PHE A 164 -12.50 -6.27 -0.18
CA PHE A 164 -11.29 -6.11 0.63
C PHE A 164 -10.21 -7.09 0.19
N PHE A 165 -8.97 -6.86 0.59
CA PHE A 165 -7.86 -7.76 0.25
C PHE A 165 -7.62 -8.85 1.30
N LEU A 166 -8.16 -8.70 2.52
CA LEU A 166 -7.94 -9.62 3.63
C LEU A 166 -9.27 -10.24 4.10
N GLU A 167 -9.29 -11.55 4.28
CA GLU A 167 -10.40 -12.28 4.90
C GLU A 167 -10.63 -11.83 6.35
N LEU A 168 -9.55 -11.48 7.06
CA LEU A 168 -9.62 -10.89 8.39
C LEU A 168 -10.52 -9.65 8.42
N TYR A 169 -10.41 -8.79 7.41
CA TYR A 169 -11.22 -7.57 7.32
C TYR A 169 -12.67 -7.90 7.02
N LYS A 170 -12.91 -8.82 6.09
CA LYS A 170 -14.25 -9.32 5.83
C LYS A 170 -14.90 -9.86 7.12
N ARG A 171 -14.20 -10.70 7.86
CA ARG A 171 -14.72 -11.25 9.13
C ARG A 171 -15.06 -10.16 10.14
N ARG A 172 -14.16 -9.20 10.38
CA ARG A 172 -14.41 -8.08 11.31
C ARG A 172 -15.62 -7.23 10.90
N ILE A 173 -15.84 -7.04 9.61
CA ILE A 173 -16.98 -6.28 9.08
C ILE A 173 -18.27 -7.12 9.19
N ASP A 174 -18.23 -8.38 8.80
CA ASP A 174 -19.37 -9.29 8.90
C ASP A 174 -19.85 -9.44 10.36
N ASP A 175 -18.92 -9.48 11.32
CA ASP A 175 -19.26 -9.52 12.76
C ASP A 175 -19.90 -8.20 13.23
N ALA A 176 -19.46 -7.06 12.68
CA ALA A 176 -19.95 -5.75 13.10
C ALA A 176 -21.27 -5.32 12.48
N ILE A 177 -21.54 -5.70 11.22
CA ILE A 177 -22.70 -5.18 10.46
C ILE A 177 -23.58 -6.26 9.82
N GLY A 178 -23.22 -7.54 9.96
CA GLY A 178 -23.94 -8.69 9.43
C GLY A 178 -23.19 -9.40 8.29
N LYS A 179 -23.44 -10.71 8.17
CA LYS A 179 -22.73 -11.60 7.24
C LYS A 179 -22.94 -11.22 5.76
N ASN A 180 -21.91 -11.52 4.95
CA ASN A 180 -21.91 -11.39 3.48
C ASN A 180 -22.11 -9.96 2.96
N GLN A 181 -21.79 -8.94 3.75
CA GLN A 181 -21.87 -7.54 3.31
C GLN A 181 -20.71 -7.15 2.38
N VAL A 182 -19.57 -7.80 2.54
CA VAL A 182 -18.38 -7.54 1.75
C VAL A 182 -17.77 -8.83 1.24
N LYS A 183 -16.94 -8.72 0.20
CA LYS A 183 -16.24 -9.83 -0.44
C LYS A 183 -14.73 -9.66 -0.29
N VAL A 184 -13.98 -10.73 -0.50
CA VAL A 184 -12.53 -10.68 -0.56
C VAL A 184 -12.07 -10.76 -2.00
N LEU A 185 -11.12 -9.92 -2.32
CA LEU A 185 -10.42 -9.90 -3.58
C LEU A 185 -9.09 -10.61 -3.38
N ASN A 186 -9.08 -11.90 -3.65
CA ASN A 186 -7.88 -12.72 -3.53
C ASN A 186 -6.90 -12.35 -4.64
N GLY A 187 -5.64 -12.14 -4.29
CA GLY A 187 -4.57 -11.88 -5.25
C GLY A 187 -3.62 -10.78 -4.81
N ARG A 188 -2.43 -10.82 -5.39
CA ARG A 188 -1.34 -9.87 -5.12
C ARG A 188 -1.28 -8.82 -6.22
N TYR A 189 -2.09 -7.82 -6.11
CA TYR A 189 -2.22 -6.78 -7.15
C TYR A 189 -0.96 -5.92 -7.28
N ILE A 190 -0.14 -5.83 -6.22
CA ILE A 190 1.17 -5.17 -6.26
C ILE A 190 2.13 -5.88 -7.23
N ASP A 191 1.98 -7.18 -7.44
CA ASP A 191 2.88 -8.00 -8.24
C ASP A 191 2.94 -7.60 -9.73
N ALA A 192 1.93 -6.90 -10.24
CA ALA A 192 1.91 -6.49 -11.64
C ALA A 192 2.80 -5.27 -11.94
N VAL A 193 2.94 -4.35 -10.99
CA VAL A 193 3.70 -3.11 -11.17
C VAL A 193 5.20 -3.34 -11.34
N PRO A 194 5.87 -4.22 -10.57
CA PRO A 194 7.28 -4.50 -10.77
C PRO A 194 7.63 -4.96 -12.18
N THR A 195 6.79 -5.80 -12.78
CA THR A 195 7.01 -6.31 -14.14
C THR A 195 7.02 -5.18 -15.19
N ILE A 196 6.23 -4.13 -14.95
CA ILE A 196 6.11 -2.98 -15.84
C ILE A 196 7.37 -2.09 -15.76
N PHE A 197 7.87 -1.84 -14.53
CA PHE A 197 8.96 -0.90 -14.31
C PHE A 197 10.35 -1.49 -14.51
N LEU A 198 10.54 -2.79 -14.29
CA LEU A 198 11.84 -3.47 -14.45
C LEU A 198 12.33 -3.53 -15.90
N ASN A 199 11.45 -3.35 -16.87
CA ASN A 199 11.83 -3.37 -18.30
C ASN A 199 12.55 -2.08 -18.76
N ASN A 200 12.64 -1.04 -17.95
CA ASN A 200 13.29 0.23 -18.29
C ASN A 200 14.67 0.37 -17.60
N ALA A 201 15.74 0.27 -18.38
CA ALA A 201 17.13 0.09 -17.92
C ALA A 201 17.85 1.31 -17.30
N GLN A 202 17.23 2.51 -17.19
CA GLN A 202 17.95 3.76 -16.92
C GLN A 202 18.27 4.08 -15.44
N ASP A 203 17.67 3.41 -14.45
CA ASP A 203 17.86 3.73 -13.02
C ASP A 203 18.91 2.86 -12.29
N LYS A 204 19.68 2.06 -13.03
CA LYS A 204 20.70 1.16 -12.42
C LYS A 204 21.86 1.92 -11.74
N GLU A 205 22.05 3.18 -12.06
CA GLU A 205 23.20 3.97 -11.60
C GLU A 205 23.06 4.51 -10.17
N PHE A 206 21.84 4.85 -9.75
CA PHE A 206 21.60 5.46 -8.44
C PHE A 206 21.94 4.50 -7.28
N ILE A 207 21.62 3.24 -7.42
CA ILE A 207 21.76 2.23 -6.36
C ILE A 207 23.13 1.55 -6.42
N SER A 208 23.78 1.49 -7.59
CA SER A 208 25.12 0.89 -7.74
C SER A 208 26.19 1.57 -6.87
N ARG A 209 26.02 2.86 -6.60
CA ARG A 209 26.96 3.66 -5.78
C ARG A 209 26.88 3.38 -4.27
N THR A 210 25.77 2.80 -3.78
CA THR A 210 25.55 2.58 -2.35
C THR A 210 25.82 1.15 -1.89
N MET A 211 26.18 0.24 -2.79
CA MET A 211 26.22 -1.19 -2.50
C MET A 211 27.62 -1.73 -2.32
N ASN A 212 27.95 -1.96 -1.06
CA ASN A 212 29.13 -2.72 -0.65
C ASN A 212 28.86 -4.25 -0.69
N LYS A 213 29.95 -5.05 -0.56
CA LYS A 213 29.92 -6.54 -0.52
C LYS A 213 29.23 -7.15 0.71
N ASN A 214 28.78 -6.33 1.67
CA ASN A 214 28.15 -6.77 2.91
C ASN A 214 26.63 -6.96 2.73
N PRO A 215 25.98 -7.85 3.51
CA PRO A 215 24.55 -7.99 3.52
C PRO A 215 23.85 -6.65 3.72
N ILE A 216 22.79 -6.39 2.93
CA ILE A 216 22.02 -5.16 3.00
C ILE A 216 20.77 -5.40 3.82
N VAL A 217 20.63 -4.63 4.89
CA VAL A 217 19.41 -4.61 5.72
C VAL A 217 18.61 -3.37 5.40
N LEU A 218 17.37 -3.56 4.95
CA LEU A 218 16.47 -2.49 4.56
C LEU A 218 15.41 -2.21 5.62
N LEU A 219 15.28 -0.95 5.98
CA LEU A 219 14.16 -0.38 6.71
C LEU A 219 13.46 0.61 5.76
N HIS A 220 12.30 0.24 5.23
CA HIS A 220 11.57 1.04 4.25
C HIS A 220 10.15 1.36 4.72
N GLY A 221 9.66 2.57 4.38
CA GLY A 221 8.26 2.90 4.61
C GLY A 221 7.93 4.39 4.65
N SER A 222 6.66 4.68 4.87
CA SER A 222 6.16 6.01 5.22
C SER A 222 6.27 6.17 6.73
N TRP A 223 7.26 6.94 7.19
CA TRP A 223 7.69 6.98 8.58
C TRP A 223 6.74 7.77 9.47
N GLY A 224 6.38 7.17 10.60
CA GLY A 224 5.59 7.72 11.69
C GLY A 224 5.81 6.87 12.94
N PRO A 225 5.26 7.26 14.11
CA PRO A 225 5.48 6.57 15.39
C PRO A 225 5.17 5.08 15.33
N GLN A 226 4.16 4.69 14.55
CA GLN A 226 3.70 3.31 14.40
C GLN A 226 4.74 2.40 13.72
N LYS A 227 5.72 2.96 13.01
CA LYS A 227 6.76 2.19 12.29
C LYS A 227 7.93 1.79 13.18
N ASN A 228 8.03 2.39 14.38
CA ASN A 228 9.01 2.04 15.42
C ASN A 228 10.45 1.85 14.88
N LEU A 229 10.91 2.85 14.12
CA LEU A 229 12.26 2.84 13.53
C LEU A 229 13.34 2.58 14.58
N GLU A 230 13.15 3.12 15.79
CA GLU A 230 14.11 2.99 16.88
C GLU A 230 14.35 1.54 17.30
N LEU A 231 13.29 0.71 17.38
CA LEU A 231 13.46 -0.72 17.69
C LEU A 231 14.33 -1.41 16.64
N GLY A 232 14.11 -1.14 15.36
CA GLY A 232 14.91 -1.71 14.27
C GLY A 232 16.38 -1.31 14.39
N LEU A 233 16.67 -0.03 14.54
CA LEU A 233 18.05 0.48 14.63
C LEU A 233 18.76 0.07 15.92
N LYS A 234 18.06 0.03 17.06
CA LYS A 234 18.58 -0.49 18.33
C LYS A 234 18.99 -1.96 18.20
N THR A 235 18.15 -2.77 17.57
CA THR A 235 18.43 -4.18 17.29
C THR A 235 19.70 -4.32 16.45
N LEU A 236 19.79 -3.56 15.36
CA LEU A 236 20.95 -3.60 14.46
C LEU A 236 22.24 -3.10 15.13
N ARG A 237 22.16 -2.07 15.98
CA ARG A 237 23.34 -1.62 16.77
C ARG A 237 23.90 -2.75 17.63
N LYS A 238 23.04 -3.42 18.40
CA LYS A 238 23.46 -4.53 19.26
C LYS A 238 24.08 -5.69 18.45
N LEU A 239 23.58 -5.97 17.25
CA LEU A 239 24.15 -6.97 16.36
C LEU A 239 25.53 -6.55 15.84
N LYS A 240 25.69 -5.28 15.48
CA LYS A 240 27.00 -4.73 15.06
C LYS A 240 28.04 -4.79 16.18
N GLU A 241 27.64 -4.47 17.41
CA GLU A 241 28.47 -4.61 18.61
C GLU A 241 28.87 -6.08 18.85
N ASN A 242 28.04 -7.05 18.46
CA ASN A 242 28.33 -8.48 18.51
C ASN A 242 29.11 -9.00 17.27
N GLY A 243 29.70 -8.10 16.48
CA GLY A 243 30.64 -8.44 15.39
C GLY A 243 29.97 -8.74 14.05
N PHE A 244 28.66 -8.55 13.89
CA PHE A 244 28.02 -8.70 12.59
C PHE A 244 28.37 -7.55 11.67
N ASN A 245 28.68 -7.86 10.42
CA ASN A 245 28.99 -6.87 9.40
C ASN A 245 27.86 -6.83 8.35
N PHE A 246 27.17 -5.69 8.23
CA PHE A 246 26.09 -5.44 7.29
C PHE A 246 26.00 -3.94 6.99
N PHE A 247 25.30 -3.61 5.91
CA PHE A 247 25.00 -2.24 5.50
C PHE A 247 23.51 -1.94 5.71
N VAL A 248 23.19 -0.88 6.45
CA VAL A 248 21.79 -0.51 6.76
C VAL A 248 21.33 0.62 5.87
N ILE A 249 20.26 0.39 5.12
CA ILE A 249 19.58 1.42 4.35
C ILE A 249 18.25 1.75 5.03
N VAL A 250 18.06 3.04 5.34
CA VAL A 250 16.75 3.57 5.73
C VAL A 250 16.20 4.35 4.52
N SER A 251 14.98 4.05 4.10
CA SER A 251 14.37 4.73 2.95
C SER A 251 12.89 5.05 3.19
N GLY A 252 12.37 6.00 2.42
CA GLY A 252 11.02 6.50 2.57
C GLY A 252 10.94 7.86 3.27
N GLY A 253 9.83 8.55 3.11
CA GLY A 253 9.59 9.88 3.68
C GLY A 253 8.74 9.85 4.94
N ILE A 254 8.61 11.00 5.58
CA ILE A 254 7.70 11.17 6.71
C ILE A 254 6.25 11.00 6.23
N ASN A 255 5.48 10.28 7.03
CA ASN A 255 4.05 10.12 6.79
C ASN A 255 3.34 11.46 6.95
N HIS A 256 2.62 11.86 5.93
CA HIS A 256 1.90 13.14 5.92
C HIS A 256 0.82 13.27 7.00
N HIS A 257 0.40 12.17 7.61
CA HIS A 257 -0.52 12.18 8.76
C HIS A 257 0.19 12.48 10.09
N PHE A 258 1.53 12.39 10.13
CA PHE A 258 2.34 12.60 11.33
C PHE A 258 3.52 13.55 11.01
N PRO A 259 3.26 14.77 10.49
CA PRO A 259 4.34 15.70 10.13
C PRO A 259 5.20 16.09 11.34
N GLU A 260 4.62 16.11 12.53
CA GLU A 260 5.33 16.38 13.79
C GLU A 260 6.41 15.33 14.13
N TYR A 261 6.28 14.12 13.61
CA TYR A 261 7.25 13.03 13.80
C TYR A 261 8.59 13.30 13.11
N GLU A 262 8.65 14.24 12.19
CA GLU A 262 9.87 14.52 11.41
C GLU A 262 11.09 14.81 12.29
N LYS A 263 10.92 15.65 13.32
CA LYS A 263 12.01 15.97 14.27
C LYS A 263 12.49 14.74 15.02
N GLU A 264 11.57 13.92 15.50
CA GLU A 264 11.90 12.66 16.20
C GLU A 264 12.61 11.69 15.27
N PHE A 265 12.14 11.55 14.04
CA PHE A 265 12.74 10.70 13.02
C PHE A 265 14.22 11.05 12.79
N TYR A 266 14.55 12.32 12.55
CA TYR A 266 15.94 12.74 12.36
C TYR A 266 16.77 12.62 13.64
N ASN A 267 16.20 12.82 14.81
CA ASN A 267 16.87 12.54 16.07
C ASN A 267 17.24 11.05 16.21
N ILE A 268 16.34 10.15 15.83
CA ILE A 268 16.60 8.71 15.79
C ILE A 268 17.73 8.39 14.81
N LEU A 269 17.68 8.89 13.58
CA LEU A 269 18.75 8.67 12.60
C LEU A 269 20.11 9.15 13.11
N ASN A 270 20.15 10.33 13.73
CA ASN A 270 21.39 10.89 14.29
C ASN A 270 21.89 10.06 15.49
N LYS A 271 20.99 9.62 16.37
CA LYS A 271 21.33 8.73 17.51
C LYS A 271 21.98 7.42 17.06
N TYR A 272 21.58 6.89 15.89
CA TYR A 272 22.04 5.61 15.34
C TYR A 272 22.90 5.79 14.07
N LYS A 273 23.56 6.95 13.90
CA LYS A 273 24.42 7.25 12.74
C LYS A 273 25.58 6.26 12.53
N ASP A 274 26.02 5.61 13.59
CA ASP A 274 27.05 4.57 13.59
C ASP A 274 26.54 3.25 12.98
N VAL A 275 25.23 3.07 12.89
CA VAL A 275 24.57 1.89 12.33
C VAL A 275 24.08 2.15 10.92
N VAL A 276 23.43 3.31 10.69
CA VAL A 276 22.83 3.66 9.42
C VAL A 276 23.90 3.93 8.37
N GLY A 277 23.95 3.08 7.35
CA GLY A 277 24.86 3.25 6.21
C GLY A 277 24.39 4.31 5.21
N GLY A 278 23.07 4.49 5.08
CA GLY A 278 22.48 5.51 4.22
C GLY A 278 21.00 5.77 4.50
N TYR A 279 20.60 7.03 4.31
CA TYR A 279 19.19 7.45 4.28
C TYR A 279 18.86 8.03 2.89
N LEU A 280 17.89 7.45 2.21
CA LEU A 280 17.56 7.77 0.83
C LEU A 280 16.30 8.64 0.66
N GLY A 281 15.64 9.01 1.76
CA GLY A 281 14.40 9.77 1.68
C GLY A 281 13.32 9.05 0.86
N ARG A 282 12.48 9.82 0.17
CA ARG A 282 11.51 9.27 -0.78
C ARG A 282 12.24 8.80 -2.03
N VAL A 283 12.10 7.54 -2.33
CA VAL A 283 12.68 6.89 -3.51
C VAL A 283 11.58 6.70 -4.56
N PRO A 284 11.82 7.00 -5.84
CA PRO A 284 10.89 6.68 -6.92
C PRO A 284 10.57 5.18 -6.98
N GLU A 285 9.41 4.79 -7.52
CA GLU A 285 8.96 3.39 -7.59
C GLU A 285 10.02 2.44 -8.17
N LYS A 286 10.70 2.83 -9.23
CA LYS A 286 11.80 2.05 -9.81
C LYS A 286 12.95 1.83 -8.82
N GLY A 287 13.32 2.88 -8.07
CA GLY A 287 14.35 2.79 -7.04
C GLY A 287 13.92 1.92 -5.86
N ILE A 288 12.63 1.93 -5.49
CA ILE A 288 12.09 1.05 -4.45
C ILE A 288 12.28 -0.41 -4.86
N MET A 289 11.93 -0.77 -6.08
CA MET A 289 12.09 -2.13 -6.59
C MET A 289 13.54 -2.60 -6.57
N GLU A 290 14.45 -1.73 -6.99
CA GLU A 290 15.88 -2.01 -6.96
C GLU A 290 16.37 -2.21 -5.52
N LEU A 291 15.88 -1.41 -4.55
CA LEU A 291 16.20 -1.59 -3.12
C LEU A 291 15.78 -2.97 -2.62
N PHE A 292 14.55 -3.39 -2.95
CA PHE A 292 14.06 -4.71 -2.55
C PHE A 292 14.84 -5.84 -3.21
N LEU A 293 15.11 -5.74 -4.51
CA LEU A 293 15.91 -6.75 -5.25
C LEU A 293 17.31 -6.94 -4.67
N ARG A 294 17.90 -5.89 -4.14
CA ARG A 294 19.27 -5.91 -3.60
C ARG A 294 19.35 -6.12 -2.09
N SER A 295 18.22 -6.06 -1.41
CA SER A 295 18.20 -6.29 0.04
C SER A 295 18.30 -7.76 0.37
N ASP A 296 19.11 -8.08 1.38
CA ASP A 296 19.27 -9.44 1.91
C ASP A 296 18.35 -9.69 3.10
N LEU A 297 17.90 -8.62 3.76
CA LEU A 297 16.96 -8.68 4.89
C LEU A 297 16.13 -7.42 4.96
N ILE A 298 14.83 -7.57 5.21
CA ILE A 298 13.91 -6.46 5.50
C ILE A 298 13.44 -6.55 6.94
N LEU A 299 13.38 -5.41 7.62
CA LEU A 299 12.86 -5.32 8.99
C LEU A 299 11.57 -4.51 9.05
N LEU A 300 10.54 -5.08 9.68
CA LEU A 300 9.26 -4.43 9.95
C LEU A 300 8.99 -4.40 11.47
N PRO A 301 9.66 -3.52 12.21
CA PRO A 301 9.60 -3.47 13.69
C PRO A 301 8.35 -2.72 14.19
N TYR A 302 7.25 -2.80 13.49
CA TYR A 302 6.08 -1.94 13.66
C TYR A 302 5.36 -2.18 15.01
N ASN A 303 4.77 -1.12 15.57
CA ASN A 303 3.93 -1.20 16.78
C ASN A 303 2.47 -1.57 16.44
N THR A 304 2.05 -1.31 15.21
CA THR A 304 0.72 -1.64 14.70
C THR A 304 0.78 -1.86 13.19
N PRO A 305 -0.01 -2.78 12.63
CA PRO A 305 0.06 -3.10 11.22
C PRO A 305 -0.41 -1.95 10.32
N GLY A 306 -1.35 -1.11 10.81
CA GLY A 306 -1.92 -0.02 10.00
C GLY A 306 -2.69 -0.50 8.77
N GLY A 307 -3.04 -1.78 8.70
CA GLY A 307 -3.71 -2.42 7.57
C GLY A 307 -2.80 -3.32 6.74
N LEU A 308 -3.14 -3.49 5.46
CA LEU A 308 -2.32 -4.20 4.48
C LEU A 308 -0.96 -3.49 4.34
N SER A 309 0.13 -4.22 4.54
CA SER A 309 1.48 -3.65 4.43
C SER A 309 2.02 -3.77 3.01
N GLY A 310 2.10 -2.63 2.30
CA GLY A 310 2.72 -2.59 0.98
C GLY A 310 4.20 -2.99 1.00
N VAL A 311 4.91 -2.73 2.10
CA VAL A 311 6.31 -3.16 2.27
C VAL A 311 6.41 -4.67 2.38
N LEU A 312 5.51 -5.30 3.13
CA LEU A 312 5.47 -6.76 3.26
C LEU A 312 5.07 -7.42 1.93
N GLU A 313 4.13 -6.84 1.18
CA GLU A 313 3.75 -7.32 -0.16
C GLU A 313 4.94 -7.29 -1.12
N GLN A 314 5.70 -6.18 -1.14
CA GLN A 314 6.91 -6.08 -1.95
C GLN A 314 7.97 -7.09 -1.51
N ALA A 315 8.18 -7.26 -0.20
CA ALA A 315 9.10 -8.26 0.33
C ALA A 315 8.72 -9.68 -0.13
N ILE A 316 7.42 -9.98 -0.11
CA ILE A 316 6.90 -11.27 -0.57
C ILE A 316 7.08 -11.43 -2.09
N PHE A 317 6.81 -10.38 -2.86
CA PHE A 317 6.98 -10.42 -4.31
C PHE A 317 8.44 -10.71 -4.71
N PHE A 318 9.38 -9.99 -4.10
CA PHE A 318 10.81 -10.15 -4.36
C PHE A 318 11.44 -11.30 -3.56
N GLU A 319 10.62 -12.03 -2.77
CA GLU A 319 11.04 -13.15 -1.92
C GLU A 319 12.20 -12.76 -0.98
N VAL A 320 12.19 -11.52 -0.47
CA VAL A 320 13.24 -11.04 0.42
C VAL A 320 13.02 -11.57 1.84
N PRO A 321 14.01 -12.20 2.46
CA PRO A 321 13.96 -12.55 3.87
C PRO A 321 13.49 -11.36 4.71
N THR A 322 12.48 -11.57 5.55
CA THR A 322 11.86 -10.48 6.30
C THR A 322 11.60 -10.92 7.73
N VAL A 323 11.98 -10.07 8.68
CA VAL A 323 11.58 -10.21 10.08
C VAL A 323 10.59 -9.10 10.42
N ALA A 324 9.41 -9.49 10.85
CA ALA A 324 8.32 -8.57 11.17
C ALA A 324 7.71 -8.88 12.54
N ILE A 325 7.17 -7.85 13.19
CA ILE A 325 6.34 -8.06 14.38
C ILE A 325 5.05 -8.78 13.96
N ASP A 326 4.65 -9.75 14.76
CA ASP A 326 3.54 -10.63 14.48
C ASP A 326 2.19 -9.94 14.69
N PHE A 327 1.49 -9.69 13.58
CA PHE A 327 0.13 -9.18 13.55
C PHE A 327 -0.78 -10.12 12.76
N PRO A 328 -2.07 -10.23 13.09
CA PRO A 328 -3.02 -11.05 12.34
C PRO A 328 -3.06 -10.72 10.84
N GLU A 329 -2.94 -9.44 10.48
CA GLU A 329 -2.88 -8.96 9.10
C GLU A 329 -1.64 -9.51 8.37
N TYR A 330 -0.49 -9.55 9.05
CA TYR A 330 0.78 -10.04 8.47
C TYR A 330 0.80 -11.56 8.34
N ARG A 331 0.17 -12.30 9.28
CA ARG A 331 -0.01 -13.76 9.15
C ARG A 331 -0.78 -14.09 7.89
N GLU A 332 -1.87 -13.36 7.62
CA GLU A 332 -2.67 -13.57 6.42
C GLU A 332 -1.91 -13.16 5.15
N GLN A 333 -1.17 -12.04 5.17
CA GLN A 333 -0.35 -11.63 4.03
C GLN A 333 0.80 -12.61 3.74
N ALA A 334 1.48 -13.08 4.77
CA ALA A 334 2.64 -13.97 4.63
C ALA A 334 2.25 -15.36 4.10
N GLN A 335 1.04 -15.86 4.40
CA GLN A 335 0.55 -17.16 3.93
C GLN A 335 1.61 -18.27 4.04
N GLU A 336 2.22 -18.39 5.22
CA GLU A 336 3.24 -19.41 5.53
C GLU A 336 4.49 -19.39 4.61
N LYS A 337 4.85 -18.22 4.05
CA LYS A 337 6.09 -18.07 3.31
C LYS A 337 7.29 -18.27 4.24
N ASN A 338 8.13 -19.25 3.94
CA ASN A 338 9.27 -19.67 4.77
C ASN A 338 10.38 -18.60 4.92
N PHE A 339 10.39 -17.59 4.06
CA PHE A 339 11.31 -16.45 4.14
C PHE A 339 10.74 -15.26 4.94
N ILE A 340 9.51 -15.35 5.45
CA ILE A 340 8.89 -14.35 6.33
C ILE A 340 8.85 -14.91 7.75
N THR A 341 9.58 -14.27 8.65
CA THR A 341 9.57 -14.60 10.08
C THR A 341 8.72 -13.57 10.83
N LEU A 342 7.62 -14.04 11.42
CA LEU A 342 6.76 -13.24 12.29
C LEU A 342 7.08 -13.55 13.75
N CYS A 343 7.34 -12.52 14.56
CA CYS A 343 7.75 -12.69 15.94
C CYS A 343 7.14 -11.66 16.88
N ARG A 344 7.08 -12.00 18.18
CA ARG A 344 6.73 -11.04 19.21
C ARG A 344 7.83 -9.96 19.35
N PRO A 345 7.48 -8.75 19.84
CA PRO A 345 8.46 -7.68 20.02
C PRO A 345 9.68 -8.04 20.88
N ASP A 346 9.48 -8.86 21.92
CA ASP A 346 10.55 -9.33 22.81
C ASP A 346 11.52 -10.32 22.12
N MET A 347 11.07 -11.01 21.07
CA MET A 347 11.87 -11.96 20.29
C MET A 347 12.52 -11.32 19.06
N PHE A 348 12.24 -10.05 18.77
CA PHE A 348 12.64 -9.41 17.52
C PHE A 348 14.16 -9.44 17.30
N TYR A 349 14.95 -9.18 18.35
CA TYR A 349 16.41 -9.27 18.28
C TYR A 349 16.89 -10.67 17.88
N GLU A 350 16.38 -11.71 18.54
CA GLU A 350 16.79 -13.10 18.30
C GLU A 350 16.47 -13.55 16.87
N GLU A 351 15.31 -13.17 16.36
CA GLU A 351 14.90 -13.54 15.00
C GLU A 351 15.71 -12.78 13.95
N VAL A 352 16.04 -11.50 14.17
CA VAL A 352 16.95 -10.74 13.29
C VAL A 352 18.36 -11.33 13.32
N TYR A 353 18.85 -11.74 14.50
CA TYR A 353 20.12 -12.44 14.64
C TYR A 353 20.16 -13.73 13.81
N LYS A 354 19.14 -14.58 13.93
CA LYS A 354 19.02 -15.82 13.17
C LYS A 354 18.98 -15.56 11.67
N ALA A 355 18.17 -14.58 11.24
CA ALA A 355 18.03 -14.20 9.84
C ALA A 355 19.37 -13.74 9.25
N LEU A 356 20.14 -12.89 9.95
CA LEU A 356 21.46 -12.44 9.49
C LEU A 356 22.49 -13.57 9.47
N LYS A 357 22.47 -14.46 10.48
CA LYS A 357 23.37 -15.61 10.53
C LYS A 357 23.13 -16.58 9.36
N ASN A 358 21.87 -16.72 8.95
CA ASN A 358 21.44 -17.61 7.87
C ASN A 358 21.37 -16.89 6.51
N SER A 359 21.54 -15.56 6.45
CA SER A 359 21.60 -14.82 5.21
C SER A 359 22.91 -15.11 4.48
N ILE A 360 22.95 -16.24 3.81
CA ILE A 360 23.85 -16.46 2.69
C ILE A 360 23.47 -15.41 1.66
N LEU A 361 24.47 -14.75 1.05
CA LEU A 361 24.28 -13.84 -0.07
C LEU A 361 23.29 -14.48 -1.05
N ARG A 362 22.12 -13.91 -1.10
CA ARG A 362 20.98 -14.44 -1.83
C ARG A 362 21.30 -14.50 -3.31
N ASP A 363 21.21 -15.68 -3.95
CA ASP A 363 21.15 -15.77 -5.40
C ASP A 363 19.93 -14.99 -5.87
N ARG A 364 20.17 -13.93 -6.64
CA ARG A 364 19.14 -12.96 -7.04
C ARG A 364 18.13 -13.64 -7.93
N ILE A 365 16.87 -13.60 -7.50
CA ILE A 365 15.75 -14.20 -8.21
C ILE A 365 15.46 -13.41 -9.48
N GLU A 366 15.33 -14.09 -10.60
CA GLU A 366 14.65 -13.53 -11.78
C GLU A 366 13.18 -13.24 -11.41
N VAL A 367 12.77 -12.01 -11.62
CA VAL A 367 11.37 -11.61 -11.39
C VAL A 367 10.49 -12.38 -12.38
N ARG A 368 9.81 -13.39 -11.89
CA ARG A 368 8.89 -14.20 -12.70
C ARG A 368 7.63 -13.38 -12.99
N ASN A 369 7.10 -13.58 -14.18
CA ASN A 369 5.84 -12.97 -14.58
C ASN A 369 4.66 -13.64 -13.85
N LYS A 370 4.20 -13.05 -12.73
CA LYS A 370 3.07 -13.51 -11.91
C LYS A 370 1.71 -12.97 -12.38
N VAL A 371 1.70 -12.25 -13.52
CA VAL A 371 0.48 -11.58 -14.03
C VAL A 371 -0.68 -12.55 -14.27
N ALA A 372 -0.40 -13.77 -14.75
CA ALA A 372 -1.44 -14.73 -15.09
C ALA A 372 -2.25 -15.21 -13.88
N GLU A 373 -1.59 -15.48 -12.74
CA GLU A 373 -2.25 -15.93 -11.50
C GLU A 373 -3.16 -14.86 -10.92
N THR A 374 -2.64 -13.63 -10.84
CA THR A 374 -3.39 -12.49 -10.29
C THR A 374 -4.56 -12.10 -11.19
N LYS A 375 -4.44 -12.25 -12.51
CA LYS A 375 -5.46 -11.93 -13.49
C LYS A 375 -6.77 -12.72 -13.26
N HIS A 376 -6.67 -14.02 -12.94
CA HIS A 376 -7.84 -14.86 -12.67
C HIS A 376 -8.69 -14.31 -11.53
N ASN A 377 -8.07 -13.82 -10.47
CA ASN A 377 -8.75 -13.31 -9.29
C ASN A 377 -9.50 -11.97 -9.55
N LEU A 378 -9.08 -11.20 -10.56
CA LEU A 378 -9.77 -9.98 -10.96
C LEU A 378 -11.10 -10.21 -11.68
N LEU A 379 -11.37 -11.42 -12.19
CA LEU A 379 -12.67 -11.75 -12.79
C LEU A 379 -13.84 -11.53 -11.83
N ILE A 380 -13.60 -11.64 -10.52
CA ILE A 380 -14.60 -11.34 -9.49
C ILE A 380 -15.08 -9.88 -9.56
N LEU A 381 -14.18 -8.93 -9.86
CA LEU A 381 -14.54 -7.51 -10.06
C LEU A 381 -15.42 -7.30 -11.29
N LEU A 382 -15.24 -8.12 -12.31
CA LEU A 382 -16.01 -8.05 -13.56
C LEU A 382 -17.36 -8.78 -13.45
N GLY A 383 -17.66 -9.40 -12.29
CA GLY A 383 -18.93 -10.10 -12.04
C GLY A 383 -18.94 -11.53 -12.53
N GLY A 384 -17.77 -12.16 -12.72
CA GLY A 384 -17.65 -13.58 -13.09
C GLY A 384 -18.12 -13.89 -14.51
N LYS A 385 -18.05 -12.89 -15.40
CA LYS A 385 -18.40 -13.04 -16.84
C LYS A 385 -17.18 -13.27 -17.70
#